data_7461215020969d0a5ad3038b20cbd70a
#
_entry.id   7461215020969d0a5ad3038b20cbd70a
#
_cell.length_a   1.000
_cell.length_b   1.000
_cell.length_c   1.000
_cell.angle_alpha   90.00
_cell.angle_beta   90.00
_cell.angle_gamma   90.00
#
_symmetry.space_group_name_H-M   'P 1'
#
loop_
_entity.id
_entity.type
_entity.pdbx_description
1 polymer ?
#
loop_
_entity_poly.entity_id
_entity_poly.type
_entity_poly.pdbx_seq_one_letter_code
_entity_poly.pdbx_strand_id
1 'polypeptide(L)'
;MATVLLSAAGASVGASVGGSVMGLSMSAIGRFAGAMIGNAVDRRSVATDQQLVGGGSERVELGQMNRFRMTGAGEGRPIGKVFGRMRVAGQVIWCSEFEERVFTSTAIQTAAQSTAAPSAGSGGKGGAGSATGNIVTTSDTTVTQQFEYTVSVAVALCEGEITSVGRVWADGIEISPVDLNMRIYPGSMTQAPDSKIEAVEGVGMTPAYRGTAYVMFENLALAAYGNRVPQFTFEVIRGATNELPGVAKDMTQSIQAVAIMPGSGEFALATTPVHYDHGLGLKKSVNVNSPSYRSDMETSIKMMREELPNCGAASLIVSWFGDDLRCGTCTIRPKVEQKEFEGDRLQWGVSGLDRDSALQIAEVDGRPIYGGTPSDNSVLEAIAELKSAGQAVMFYPFILMDQDTGNTLPDPYSDAVTQPGLPWRGRITTSIAPGRPGTTDGTAAATAEVNAFFGSAQASDFSLANGEVIYIGPDEWSFRRCILHNAALCALAGGVDSFCIGSEMRGLTQIRGANHSFPAVAHMVSLAAEVRALLGSEVKIGYAADWTEYFGY
;
A
#
# COMPACT_ATOMS: atom_id res chain seq x y z
N MET A 1 -14.96 3.28 31.26
CA MET A 1 -15.04 4.61 30.59
C MET A 1 -13.70 5.33 30.59
N ALA A 2 -12.98 5.40 31.72
CA ALA A 2 -11.64 6.00 31.75
C ALA A 2 -10.63 5.31 30.81
N THR A 3 -10.69 3.99 30.65
CA THR A 3 -9.83 3.22 29.75
C THR A 3 -9.94 3.72 28.29
N VAL A 4 -11.13 3.99 27.81
CA VAL A 4 -11.35 4.44 26.41
C VAL A 4 -10.88 5.88 26.23
N LEU A 5 -11.20 6.76 27.17
CA LEU A 5 -10.80 8.17 27.14
C LEU A 5 -9.28 8.35 27.26
N LEU A 6 -8.63 7.66 28.19
CA LEU A 6 -7.20 7.75 28.40
C LEU A 6 -6.40 7.06 27.29
N SER A 7 -6.92 5.99 26.68
CA SER A 7 -6.26 5.39 25.50
C SER A 7 -6.28 6.34 24.29
N ALA A 8 -7.40 7.05 24.07
CA ALA A 8 -7.49 8.04 23.01
C ALA A 8 -6.60 9.25 23.27
N ALA A 9 -6.56 9.76 24.52
CA ALA A 9 -5.69 10.85 24.92
C ALA A 9 -4.20 10.46 24.81
N GLY A 10 -3.85 9.25 25.24
CA GLY A 10 -2.49 8.72 25.12
C GLY A 10 -2.04 8.58 23.65
N ALA A 11 -2.96 8.14 22.77
CA ALA A 11 -2.68 8.05 21.33
C ALA A 11 -2.42 9.43 20.70
N SER A 12 -3.19 10.45 21.08
CA SER A 12 -3.01 11.82 20.57
C SER A 12 -1.70 12.45 21.01
N VAL A 13 -1.31 12.25 22.27
CA VAL A 13 0.00 12.71 22.81
C VAL A 13 1.15 11.96 22.12
N GLY A 14 1.04 10.64 21.97
CA GLY A 14 2.04 9.86 21.25
C GLY A 14 2.17 10.27 19.78
N ALA A 15 1.08 10.61 19.10
CA ALA A 15 1.10 11.10 17.73
C ALA A 15 1.75 12.49 17.60
N SER A 16 1.54 13.38 18.59
CA SER A 16 2.13 14.72 18.59
C SER A 16 3.65 14.73 18.79
N VAL A 17 4.20 13.70 19.45
CA VAL A 17 5.65 13.57 19.64
C VAL A 17 6.34 13.03 18.39
N GLY A 18 5.65 12.27 17.56
CA GLY A 18 6.18 11.68 16.32
C GLY A 18 7.28 10.65 16.56
N GLY A 19 7.57 9.85 15.55
CA GLY A 19 8.65 8.86 15.59
C GLY A 19 8.21 7.48 16.07
N SER A 20 9.14 6.54 16.04
CA SER A 20 8.98 5.17 16.53
C SER A 20 10.11 4.81 17.48
N VAL A 21 9.79 4.04 18.50
CA VAL A 21 10.77 3.45 19.40
C VAL A 21 10.61 1.94 19.29
N MET A 22 11.70 1.23 18.94
CA MET A 22 11.73 -0.22 18.80
C MET A 22 10.65 -0.78 17.84
N GLY A 23 10.39 -0.08 16.70
CA GLY A 23 9.43 -0.52 15.70
C GLY A 23 7.96 -0.21 15.99
N LEU A 24 7.64 0.37 17.12
CA LEU A 24 6.29 0.81 17.46
C LEU A 24 6.15 2.33 17.28
N SER A 25 5.10 2.79 16.62
CA SER A 25 4.81 4.21 16.53
C SER A 25 4.53 4.79 17.92
N MET A 26 4.96 6.03 18.16
CA MET A 26 4.68 6.73 19.42
C MET A 26 3.18 6.84 19.72
N SER A 27 2.34 6.85 18.68
CA SER A 27 0.88 6.77 18.81
C SER A 27 0.42 5.42 19.38
N ALA A 28 1.00 4.30 18.95
CA ALA A 28 0.68 2.97 19.45
C ALA A 28 1.11 2.82 20.92
N ILE A 29 2.32 3.30 21.24
CA ILE A 29 2.86 3.34 22.62
C ILE A 29 1.96 4.19 23.51
N GLY A 30 1.59 5.39 23.05
CA GLY A 30 0.71 6.29 23.79
C GLY A 30 -0.69 5.72 24.02
N ARG A 31 -1.25 5.03 23.00
CA ARG A 31 -2.55 4.36 23.11
C ARG A 31 -2.53 3.23 24.15
N PHE A 32 -1.46 2.44 24.16
CA PHE A 32 -1.27 1.34 25.11
C PHE A 32 -1.08 1.85 26.53
N ALA A 33 -0.21 2.83 26.74
CA ALA A 33 0.01 3.45 28.05
C ALA A 33 -1.28 4.09 28.59
N GLY A 34 -2.02 4.83 27.75
CA GLY A 34 -3.30 5.42 28.11
C GLY A 34 -4.37 4.39 28.49
N ALA A 35 -4.43 3.25 27.77
CA ALA A 35 -5.37 2.17 28.08
C ALA A 35 -5.02 1.48 29.42
N MET A 36 -3.75 1.30 29.72
CA MET A 36 -3.28 0.71 30.98
C MET A 36 -3.63 1.59 32.18
N ILE A 37 -3.37 2.90 32.08
CA ILE A 37 -3.73 3.88 33.12
C ILE A 37 -5.26 3.92 33.28
N GLY A 38 -6.00 3.97 32.18
CA GLY A 38 -7.47 3.97 32.19
C GLY A 38 -8.07 2.74 32.87
N ASN A 39 -7.51 1.55 32.61
CA ASN A 39 -7.95 0.31 33.25
C ASN A 39 -7.67 0.29 34.76
N ALA A 40 -6.55 0.87 35.20
CA ALA A 40 -6.24 1.05 36.62
C ALA A 40 -7.25 2.00 37.31
N VAL A 41 -7.62 3.10 36.63
CA VAL A 41 -8.63 4.06 37.11
C VAL A 41 -10.01 3.43 37.15
N ASP A 42 -10.44 2.70 36.11
CA ASP A 42 -11.76 2.02 36.06
C ASP A 42 -11.89 0.95 37.16
N ARG A 43 -10.81 0.22 37.49
CA ARG A 43 -10.80 -0.75 38.60
C ARG A 43 -10.90 -0.07 39.97
N ARG A 44 -10.33 1.14 40.12
CA ARG A 44 -10.46 1.91 41.36
C ARG A 44 -11.85 2.48 41.56
N SER A 45 -12.53 2.96 40.52
CA SER A 45 -13.87 3.51 40.63
C SER A 45 -14.93 2.49 41.08
N VAL A 46 -14.62 1.19 40.98
CA VAL A 46 -15.48 0.09 41.50
C VAL A 46 -15.14 -0.28 42.95
N ALA A 47 -13.96 0.15 43.46
CA ALA A 47 -13.47 -0.24 44.80
C ALA A 47 -13.52 0.87 45.86
N THR A 48 -14.01 2.07 45.54
CA THR A 48 -13.89 3.21 46.46
C THR A 48 -15.25 3.59 47.04
N ASP A 49 -15.65 2.86 48.07
CA ASP A 49 -16.52 3.37 49.12
C ASP A 49 -15.88 3.11 50.50
N GLN A 50 -14.63 3.53 50.71
CA GLN A 50 -14.01 3.63 52.05
C GLN A 50 -12.87 4.66 52.07
N GLN A 51 -13.15 5.71 52.85
CA GLN A 51 -12.26 6.68 53.56
C GLN A 51 -10.77 6.71 53.23
N LEU A 52 -10.30 7.85 52.72
CA LEU A 52 -8.89 8.23 52.66
C LEU A 52 -8.57 9.30 53.69
N VAL A 53 -7.74 8.95 54.65
CA VAL A 53 -6.93 9.88 55.47
C VAL A 53 -5.49 9.38 55.42
N GLY A 54 -4.57 10.18 54.87
CA GLY A 54 -3.13 9.96 54.99
C GLY A 54 -2.39 10.07 53.68
N GLY A 55 -1.57 11.13 53.50
CA GLY A 55 -0.64 11.26 52.39
C GLY A 55 0.41 10.17 52.43
N GLY A 56 0.43 9.32 51.43
CA GLY A 56 1.43 8.26 51.23
C GLY A 56 1.84 8.20 49.75
N SER A 57 3.11 7.96 49.50
CA SER A 57 3.61 7.69 48.16
C SER A 57 3.08 6.33 47.70
N GLU A 58 2.22 6.34 46.68
CA GLU A 58 1.67 5.10 46.09
C GLU A 58 2.57 4.63 44.93
N ARG A 59 3.00 3.38 45.00
CA ARG A 59 3.76 2.71 43.94
C ARG A 59 2.81 1.86 43.11
N VAL A 60 2.68 2.18 41.83
CA VAL A 60 1.89 1.41 40.87
C VAL A 60 2.84 0.63 39.98
N GLU A 61 2.74 -0.70 39.99
CA GLU A 61 3.53 -1.60 39.14
C GLU A 61 2.65 -2.05 37.97
N LEU A 62 3.10 -1.77 36.72
CA LEU A 62 2.40 -2.08 35.49
C LEU A 62 3.22 -3.02 34.63
N GLY A 63 2.59 -4.08 34.09
CA GLY A 63 3.21 -4.95 33.11
C GLY A 63 4.12 -6.04 33.67
N GLN A 64 4.16 -6.26 34.99
CA GLN A 64 4.96 -7.33 35.58
C GLN A 64 4.50 -8.71 35.09
N MET A 65 5.43 -9.53 34.62
CA MET A 65 5.17 -10.88 34.11
C MET A 65 5.05 -11.88 35.27
N ASN A 66 3.83 -12.37 35.52
CA ASN A 66 3.59 -13.33 36.62
C ASN A 66 3.60 -14.79 36.17
N ARG A 67 3.31 -15.10 34.91
CA ARG A 67 3.33 -16.46 34.34
C ARG A 67 3.61 -16.42 32.85
N PHE A 68 4.42 -17.37 32.40
CA PHE A 68 4.77 -17.56 31.02
C PHE A 68 4.30 -18.92 30.51
N ARG A 69 3.66 -18.98 29.34
CA ARG A 69 3.30 -20.21 28.64
C ARG A 69 3.70 -20.08 27.18
N MET A 70 4.59 -20.98 26.73
CA MET A 70 4.94 -21.13 25.30
C MET A 70 4.52 -22.49 24.80
N THR A 71 4.11 -22.55 23.52
CA THR A 71 3.98 -23.82 22.82
C THR A 71 5.38 -24.24 22.37
N GLY A 72 6.09 -24.97 23.21
CA GLY A 72 7.43 -25.46 22.92
C GLY A 72 7.40 -26.75 22.09
N ALA A 73 8.48 -26.97 21.34
CA ALA A 73 8.79 -28.28 20.80
C ALA A 73 9.13 -29.21 21.97
N GLY A 74 8.59 -30.42 21.94
CA GLY A 74 8.93 -31.47 22.91
C GLY A 74 9.46 -32.69 22.16
N GLU A 75 10.35 -33.43 22.80
CA GLU A 75 10.83 -34.68 22.23
C GLU A 75 9.67 -35.61 21.83
N GLY A 76 9.70 -36.14 20.61
CA GLY A 76 8.62 -36.97 20.06
C GLY A 76 7.42 -36.20 19.47
N ARG A 77 7.39 -34.85 19.48
CA ARG A 77 6.36 -34.09 18.77
C ARG A 77 6.70 -34.02 17.28
N PRO A 78 5.73 -34.28 16.37
CA PRO A 78 5.97 -34.21 14.94
C PRO A 78 6.15 -32.76 14.49
N ILE A 79 7.13 -32.52 13.63
CA ILE A 79 7.25 -31.31 12.83
C ILE A 79 6.52 -31.57 11.50
N GLY A 80 5.59 -30.69 11.14
CA GLY A 80 4.82 -30.84 9.92
C GLY A 80 5.68 -30.66 8.67
N LYS A 81 5.26 -31.24 7.55
CA LYS A 81 5.84 -31.01 6.23
C LYS A 81 4.85 -30.20 5.39
N VAL A 82 5.32 -29.09 4.81
CA VAL A 82 4.50 -28.20 4.01
C VAL A 82 4.72 -28.49 2.53
N PHE A 83 3.65 -28.43 1.74
CA PHE A 83 3.67 -28.45 0.28
C PHE A 83 2.85 -27.30 -0.25
N GLY A 84 3.41 -26.53 -1.18
CA GLY A 84 2.79 -25.33 -1.71
C GLY A 84 2.84 -24.16 -0.71
N ARG A 85 1.74 -23.42 -0.58
CA ARG A 85 1.59 -22.23 0.27
C ARG A 85 0.61 -22.51 1.40
N MET A 86 1.06 -22.42 2.63
CA MET A 86 0.24 -22.78 3.78
C MET A 86 0.55 -21.92 5.00
N ARG A 87 -0.49 -21.57 5.77
CA ARG A 87 -0.33 -20.93 7.09
C ARG A 87 -0.09 -22.01 8.14
N VAL A 88 1.05 -21.95 8.83
CA VAL A 88 1.45 -22.92 9.85
C VAL A 88 1.65 -22.24 11.20
N ALA A 89 1.35 -22.95 12.27
CA ALA A 89 1.74 -22.57 13.61
C ALA A 89 3.18 -23.03 13.85
N GLY A 90 4.02 -22.14 14.37
CA GLY A 90 5.39 -22.48 14.71
C GLY A 90 5.51 -23.21 16.04
N GLN A 91 6.61 -23.94 16.22
CA GLN A 91 7.00 -24.58 17.47
C GLN A 91 8.28 -23.94 17.98
N VAL A 92 8.28 -23.41 19.21
CA VAL A 92 9.50 -22.83 19.80
C VAL A 92 10.52 -23.91 20.04
N ILE A 93 11.69 -23.78 19.40
CA ILE A 93 12.83 -24.73 19.52
C ILE A 93 13.97 -24.18 20.36
N TRP A 94 14.02 -22.86 20.56
CA TRP A 94 15.00 -22.21 21.41
C TRP A 94 14.45 -20.86 21.91
N CYS A 95 14.89 -20.44 23.10
CA CYS A 95 14.50 -19.18 23.70
C CYS A 95 15.63 -18.69 24.64
N SER A 96 16.00 -17.42 24.52
CA SER A 96 16.91 -16.78 25.48
C SER A 96 16.24 -16.54 26.84
N GLU A 97 17.01 -16.15 27.84
CA GLU A 97 16.46 -15.51 29.02
C GLU A 97 15.72 -14.22 28.66
N PHE A 98 14.75 -13.82 29.50
CA PHE A 98 14.04 -12.56 29.34
C PHE A 98 14.90 -11.42 29.86
N GLU A 99 15.07 -10.40 29.04
CA GLU A 99 15.69 -9.15 29.45
C GLU A 99 14.60 -8.19 29.96
N GLU A 100 14.68 -7.80 31.21
CA GLU A 100 13.76 -6.85 31.85
C GLU A 100 14.31 -5.43 31.80
N ARG A 101 13.45 -4.47 31.39
CA ARG A 101 13.72 -3.03 31.52
C ARG A 101 12.63 -2.38 32.35
N VAL A 102 13.01 -1.56 33.31
CA VAL A 102 12.07 -0.86 34.17
C VAL A 102 12.13 0.63 33.89
N PHE A 103 11.01 1.19 33.48
CA PHE A 103 10.84 2.64 33.33
C PHE A 103 10.08 3.18 34.53
N THR A 104 10.68 4.17 35.22
CA THR A 104 10.05 4.81 36.38
C THR A 104 9.59 6.21 35.97
N SER A 105 8.31 6.49 36.08
CA SER A 105 7.76 7.84 35.95
C SER A 105 7.15 8.31 37.25
N THR A 106 7.42 9.59 37.61
CA THR A 106 6.91 10.21 38.84
C THR A 106 5.95 11.32 38.44
N ALA A 107 4.69 11.18 38.81
CA ALA A 107 3.67 12.21 38.64
C ALA A 107 3.35 12.85 40.00
N ILE A 108 3.52 14.17 40.11
CA ILE A 108 3.14 14.94 41.28
C ILE A 108 1.79 15.61 40.99
N GLN A 109 0.74 15.21 41.70
CA GLN A 109 -0.54 15.89 41.63
C GLN A 109 -0.65 16.86 42.80
N THR A 110 -0.70 18.15 42.48
CA THR A 110 -0.92 19.21 43.48
C THR A 110 -2.41 19.58 43.48
N ALA A 111 -3.15 19.16 44.48
CA ALA A 111 -4.53 19.56 44.67
C ALA A 111 -4.56 20.75 45.66
N ALA A 112 -5.02 21.91 45.19
CA ALA A 112 -5.32 23.06 46.04
C ALA A 112 -6.74 22.92 46.56
N GLN A 113 -6.92 22.55 47.80
CA GLN A 113 -8.22 22.52 48.46
C GLN A 113 -8.41 23.82 49.23
N SER A 114 -9.33 24.70 48.77
CA SER A 114 -9.81 25.83 49.56
C SER A 114 -10.87 25.35 50.52
N THR A 115 -10.52 25.26 51.82
CA THR A 115 -11.51 25.07 52.88
C THR A 115 -12.21 26.38 53.15
N ALA A 116 -13.40 26.60 52.53
CA ALA A 116 -14.32 27.60 52.96
C ALA A 116 -15.07 27.08 54.21
N ALA A 117 -14.78 27.64 55.37
CA ALA A 117 -15.56 27.36 56.57
C ALA A 117 -16.98 27.93 56.43
N PRO A 118 -18.05 27.23 56.87
CA PRO A 118 -19.38 27.78 56.86
C PRO A 118 -19.50 28.87 57.94
N SER A 119 -19.67 30.13 57.55
CA SER A 119 -20.04 31.21 58.47
C SER A 119 -21.51 31.15 58.79
N ALA A 120 -21.85 30.81 60.01
CA ALA A 120 -23.16 31.07 60.58
C ALA A 120 -23.34 32.57 60.74
N GLY A 121 -24.49 33.11 60.25
CA GLY A 121 -24.76 34.52 60.23
C GLY A 121 -24.94 35.18 61.60
N SER A 122 -24.52 36.43 61.68
CA SER A 122 -25.20 37.49 62.44
C SER A 122 -24.61 38.82 62.03
N GLY A 123 -25.46 39.83 61.84
CA GLY A 123 -25.16 41.09 61.23
C GLY A 123 -24.23 42.00 62.00
N GLY A 124 -23.52 42.86 61.28
CA GLY A 124 -22.74 43.96 61.85
C GLY A 124 -21.86 44.61 60.78
N LYS A 125 -22.05 45.89 60.53
CA LYS A 125 -21.30 46.75 59.62
C LYS A 125 -19.84 46.91 60.04
N GLY A 126 -18.96 46.90 59.07
CA GLY A 126 -17.71 47.70 59.08
C GLY A 126 -16.40 46.92 59.19
N GLY A 127 -15.52 47.12 58.21
CA GLY A 127 -14.11 46.84 58.33
C GLY A 127 -13.53 45.87 57.29
N ALA A 128 -12.79 46.40 56.31
CA ALA A 128 -11.99 45.60 55.37
C ALA A 128 -10.88 44.85 56.14
N GLY A 129 -11.01 43.56 56.35
CA GLY A 129 -10.00 42.69 56.85
C GLY A 129 -9.62 41.64 55.81
N SER A 130 -8.34 41.71 55.37
CA SER A 130 -7.74 40.72 54.50
C SER A 130 -7.72 39.37 55.21
N ALA A 131 -8.56 38.44 54.81
CA ALA A 131 -8.47 37.08 55.28
C ALA A 131 -7.43 36.34 54.42
N THR A 132 -6.23 36.17 55.01
CA THR A 132 -5.24 35.19 54.55
C THR A 132 -5.74 33.79 54.87
N GLY A 133 -6.43 33.16 53.91
CA GLY A 133 -6.73 31.74 54.01
C GLY A 133 -5.46 30.94 53.78
N ASN A 134 -5.11 30.12 54.77
CA ASN A 134 -4.04 29.13 54.63
C ASN A 134 -4.43 28.13 53.56
N ILE A 135 -3.75 28.18 52.41
CA ILE A 135 -3.85 27.16 51.36
C ILE A 135 -2.97 26.00 51.84
N VAL A 136 -3.58 24.91 52.28
CA VAL A 136 -2.86 23.65 52.53
C VAL A 136 -2.75 22.95 51.18
N THR A 137 -1.55 22.99 50.60
CA THR A 137 -1.21 22.19 49.41
C THR A 137 -0.79 20.80 49.84
N THR A 138 -1.62 19.81 49.59
CA THR A 138 -1.20 18.40 49.68
C THR A 138 -0.72 17.96 48.30
N SER A 139 0.53 17.53 48.22
CA SER A 139 1.09 16.93 47.00
C SER A 139 1.13 15.41 47.17
N ASP A 140 0.32 14.70 46.39
CA ASP A 140 0.40 13.25 46.28
C ASP A 140 1.40 12.90 45.19
N THR A 141 2.41 12.12 45.52
CA THR A 141 3.42 11.64 44.56
C THR A 141 3.07 10.21 44.18
N THR A 142 2.69 10.01 42.93
CA THR A 142 2.48 8.66 42.34
C THR A 142 3.73 8.25 41.59
N VAL A 143 4.38 7.19 42.00
CA VAL A 143 5.51 6.58 41.30
C VAL A 143 4.96 5.40 40.50
N THR A 144 4.97 5.50 39.16
CA THR A 144 4.59 4.41 38.27
C THR A 144 5.82 3.72 37.74
N GLN A 145 5.92 2.42 37.94
CA GLN A 145 6.94 1.57 37.33
C GLN A 145 6.29 0.75 36.21
N GLN A 146 6.86 0.89 35.01
CA GLN A 146 6.46 0.12 33.83
C GLN A 146 7.58 -0.88 33.52
N PHE A 147 7.21 -2.15 33.48
CA PHE A 147 8.12 -3.24 33.12
C PHE A 147 7.94 -3.58 31.64
N GLU A 148 9.05 -3.61 30.91
CA GLU A 148 9.10 -4.05 29.53
C GLU A 148 10.09 -5.21 29.41
N TYR A 149 9.71 -6.21 28.64
CA TYR A 149 10.51 -7.40 28.45
C TYR A 149 10.87 -7.58 26.98
N THR A 150 12.09 -8.05 26.74
CA THR A 150 12.52 -8.55 25.44
C THR A 150 12.99 -9.98 25.55
N VAL A 151 12.86 -10.73 24.45
CA VAL A 151 13.30 -12.12 24.38
C VAL A 151 13.74 -12.45 22.96
N SER A 152 14.76 -13.30 22.82
CA SER A 152 15.13 -13.86 21.53
C SER A 152 14.56 -15.28 21.43
N VAL A 153 13.85 -15.58 20.33
CA VAL A 153 13.10 -16.83 20.17
C VAL A 153 13.30 -17.42 18.78
N ALA A 154 13.68 -18.71 18.72
CA ALA A 154 13.68 -19.48 17.48
C ALA A 154 12.43 -20.36 17.40
N VAL A 155 11.75 -20.29 16.25
CA VAL A 155 10.47 -20.96 16.02
C VAL A 155 10.59 -21.84 14.76
N ALA A 156 10.52 -23.16 14.93
CA ALA A 156 10.50 -24.12 13.82
C ALA A 156 9.16 -24.04 13.08
N LEU A 157 9.22 -24.11 11.76
CA LEU A 157 8.08 -23.97 10.86
C LEU A 157 7.65 -25.32 10.28
N CYS A 158 8.58 -26.01 9.62
CA CYS A 158 8.31 -27.29 8.98
C CYS A 158 9.60 -28.07 8.70
N GLU A 159 9.44 -29.37 8.39
CA GLU A 159 10.51 -30.22 7.90
C GLU A 159 10.86 -29.90 6.44
N GLY A 160 12.15 -29.88 6.15
CA GLY A 160 12.72 -29.69 4.82
C GLY A 160 12.87 -28.23 4.43
N GLU A 161 13.50 -28.02 3.28
CA GLU A 161 13.82 -26.70 2.76
C GLU A 161 12.57 -26.00 2.21
N ILE A 162 12.39 -24.71 2.57
CA ILE A 162 11.31 -23.85 2.10
C ILE A 162 11.84 -22.79 1.12
N THR A 163 10.96 -22.26 0.28
CA THR A 163 11.28 -21.17 -0.63
C THR A 163 11.34 -19.85 0.11
N SER A 164 10.32 -19.56 0.92
CA SER A 164 10.23 -18.30 1.67
C SER A 164 9.20 -18.36 2.79
N VAL A 165 9.23 -17.33 3.65
CA VAL A 165 8.18 -17.01 4.61
C VAL A 165 7.52 -15.71 4.14
N GLY A 166 6.22 -15.75 3.89
CA GLY A 166 5.42 -14.59 3.51
C GLY A 166 4.88 -13.84 4.74
N ARG A 167 3.56 -13.78 4.87
CA ARG A 167 2.89 -13.06 5.95
C ARG A 167 3.13 -13.71 7.31
N VAL A 168 3.18 -12.86 8.34
CA VAL A 168 3.33 -13.28 9.74
C VAL A 168 2.16 -12.72 10.55
N TRP A 169 1.61 -13.53 11.44
CA TRP A 169 0.55 -13.12 12.36
C TRP A 169 0.98 -13.38 13.79
N ALA A 170 0.67 -12.42 14.67
CA ALA A 170 0.77 -12.54 16.12
C ALA A 170 -0.65 -12.53 16.71
N ASP A 171 -1.02 -13.57 17.45
CA ASP A 171 -2.38 -13.73 18.03
C ASP A 171 -3.51 -13.58 16.99
N GLY A 172 -3.25 -13.99 15.75
CA GLY A 172 -4.21 -13.90 14.64
C GLY A 172 -4.25 -12.57 13.88
N ILE A 173 -3.53 -11.55 14.35
CA ILE A 173 -3.42 -10.24 13.69
C ILE A 173 -2.17 -10.25 12.83
N GLU A 174 -2.30 -9.86 11.56
CA GLU A 174 -1.17 -9.71 10.65
C GLU A 174 -0.25 -8.58 11.11
N ILE A 175 1.05 -8.85 11.10
CA ILE A 175 2.09 -7.93 11.54
C ILE A 175 3.19 -7.83 10.49
N SER A 176 3.89 -6.69 10.49
CA SER A 176 5.04 -6.50 9.59
C SER A 176 6.24 -7.30 10.06
N PRO A 177 6.80 -8.19 9.24
CA PRO A 177 8.04 -8.91 9.59
C PRO A 177 9.27 -7.97 9.68
N VAL A 178 9.22 -6.79 9.04
CA VAL A 178 10.31 -5.81 9.06
C VAL A 178 10.56 -5.27 10.47
N ASP A 179 9.50 -5.14 11.28
CA ASP A 179 9.57 -4.59 12.63
C ASP A 179 9.96 -5.64 13.69
N LEU A 180 10.11 -6.90 13.28
CA LEU A 180 10.32 -8.03 14.19
C LEU A 180 11.79 -8.40 14.41
N ASN A 181 12.73 -7.75 13.71
CA ASN A 181 14.12 -8.21 13.64
C ASN A 181 14.20 -9.73 13.43
N MET A 182 13.50 -10.22 12.41
CA MET A 182 13.31 -11.63 12.11
C MET A 182 14.31 -12.10 11.05
N ARG A 183 15.01 -13.20 11.33
CA ARG A 183 15.83 -13.91 10.36
C ARG A 183 15.16 -15.22 9.96
N ILE A 184 15.24 -15.58 8.69
CA ILE A 184 14.66 -16.80 8.13
C ILE A 184 15.79 -17.78 7.83
N TYR A 185 15.63 -18.99 8.33
CA TYR A 185 16.47 -20.13 8.06
C TYR A 185 15.67 -21.15 7.24
N PRO A 186 15.98 -21.30 5.96
CA PRO A 186 15.11 -22.06 5.05
C PRO A 186 15.08 -23.57 5.30
N GLY A 187 15.98 -24.11 6.10
CA GLY A 187 16.06 -25.56 6.34
C GLY A 187 16.98 -26.29 5.35
N SER A 188 17.87 -25.57 4.66
CA SER A 188 18.80 -26.22 3.73
C SER A 188 19.81 -27.11 4.44
N MET A 189 20.37 -28.09 3.71
CA MET A 189 21.40 -29.01 4.25
C MET A 189 22.75 -28.30 4.49
N THR A 190 22.92 -27.09 3.96
CA THR A 190 24.12 -26.24 4.14
C THR A 190 23.93 -25.12 5.16
N GLN A 191 22.74 -25.06 5.78
CA GLN A 191 22.38 -24.02 6.77
C GLN A 191 23.41 -23.93 7.89
N ALA A 192 23.81 -22.70 8.21
CA ALA A 192 24.68 -22.41 9.36
C ALA A 192 23.88 -22.20 10.65
N PRO A 193 24.49 -22.37 11.83
CA PRO A 193 23.87 -21.99 13.09
C PRO A 193 23.49 -20.51 13.13
N ASP A 194 22.46 -20.14 13.90
CA ASP A 194 22.13 -18.74 14.14
C ASP A 194 23.14 -18.08 15.06
N SER A 195 23.63 -16.90 14.67
CA SER A 195 24.68 -16.16 15.40
C SER A 195 24.25 -15.72 16.80
N LYS A 196 22.98 -15.42 17.03
CA LYS A 196 22.48 -15.05 18.38
C LYS A 196 22.42 -16.27 19.29
N ILE A 197 21.97 -17.41 18.78
CA ILE A 197 21.97 -18.67 19.55
C ILE A 197 23.42 -19.05 19.88
N GLU A 198 24.31 -18.98 18.89
CA GLU A 198 25.72 -19.28 19.07
C GLU A 198 26.43 -18.35 20.09
N ALA A 199 26.02 -17.05 20.11
CA ALA A 199 26.54 -16.11 21.10
C ALA A 199 26.08 -16.42 22.53
N VAL A 200 24.92 -17.07 22.70
CA VAL A 200 24.38 -17.43 24.03
C VAL A 200 24.87 -18.81 24.47
N GLU A 201 24.81 -19.80 23.58
CA GLU A 201 25.12 -21.21 23.90
C GLU A 201 26.61 -21.54 23.77
N GLY A 202 27.35 -20.75 23.00
CA GLY A 202 28.76 -20.95 22.71
C GLY A 202 29.04 -21.50 21.32
N VAL A 203 30.20 -21.12 20.79
CA VAL A 203 30.66 -21.53 19.45
C VAL A 203 30.81 -23.06 19.38
N GLY A 204 30.18 -23.65 18.36
CA GLY A 204 30.19 -25.10 18.13
C GLY A 204 29.22 -25.89 18.99
N MET A 205 28.49 -25.28 19.93
CA MET A 205 27.47 -25.91 20.76
C MET A 205 26.05 -25.77 20.17
N THR A 206 25.90 -24.91 19.17
CA THR A 206 24.60 -24.57 18.56
C THR A 206 24.29 -25.46 17.37
N PRO A 207 23.15 -26.18 17.34
CA PRO A 207 22.73 -26.93 16.17
C PRO A 207 22.32 -25.99 15.05
N ALA A 208 22.70 -26.33 13.82
CA ALA A 208 22.29 -25.57 12.63
C ALA A 208 20.86 -25.87 12.18
N TYR A 209 20.17 -26.82 12.81
CA TYR A 209 18.81 -27.29 12.45
C TYR A 209 18.64 -27.60 10.95
N ARG A 210 19.66 -28.19 10.31
CA ARG A 210 19.60 -28.61 8.91
C ARG A 210 18.43 -29.54 8.66
N GLY A 211 17.72 -29.34 7.55
CA GLY A 211 16.50 -30.09 7.25
C GLY A 211 15.25 -29.59 8.01
N THR A 212 15.36 -28.51 8.79
CA THR A 212 14.23 -27.88 9.46
C THR A 212 14.23 -26.37 9.16
N ALA A 213 13.16 -25.88 8.56
CA ALA A 213 12.95 -24.47 8.36
C ALA A 213 12.52 -23.81 9.67
N TYR A 214 13.14 -22.69 10.03
CA TYR A 214 12.79 -21.95 11.23
C TYR A 214 13.00 -20.44 11.06
N VAL A 215 12.39 -19.66 11.93
CA VAL A 215 12.64 -18.22 12.04
C VAL A 215 13.24 -17.90 13.40
N MET A 216 14.10 -16.88 13.43
CA MET A 216 14.71 -16.36 14.64
C MET A 216 14.28 -14.92 14.84
N PHE A 217 13.63 -14.64 15.96
CA PHE A 217 13.35 -13.28 16.42
C PHE A 217 14.44 -12.86 17.40
N GLU A 218 15.18 -11.83 17.08
CA GLU A 218 16.21 -11.30 17.96
C GLU A 218 15.69 -10.10 18.73
N ASN A 219 15.75 -10.18 20.07
CA ASN A 219 15.30 -9.14 21.01
C ASN A 219 13.85 -8.67 20.73
N LEU A 220 12.94 -9.63 20.56
CA LEU A 220 11.52 -9.35 20.35
C LEU A 220 10.95 -8.57 21.55
N ALA A 221 10.44 -7.36 21.29
CA ALA A 221 9.81 -6.53 22.31
C ALA A 221 8.40 -7.06 22.64
N LEU A 222 8.15 -7.37 23.91
CA LEU A 222 6.92 -8.00 24.36
C LEU A 222 5.83 -7.02 24.85
N ALA A 223 6.18 -5.75 25.03
CA ALA A 223 5.25 -4.74 25.56
C ALA A 223 3.95 -4.65 24.75
N ALA A 224 4.04 -4.70 23.40
CA ALA A 224 2.88 -4.67 22.50
C ALA A 224 1.96 -5.90 22.64
N TYR A 225 2.46 -7.00 23.20
CA TYR A 225 1.76 -8.27 23.36
C TYR A 225 1.39 -8.55 24.83
N GLY A 226 1.35 -7.51 25.68
CA GLY A 226 1.07 -7.65 27.11
C GLY A 226 2.15 -8.40 27.88
N ASN A 227 3.41 -8.17 27.52
CA ASN A 227 4.60 -8.80 28.09
C ASN A 227 4.57 -10.34 28.08
N ARG A 228 4.10 -10.91 26.97
CA ARG A 228 4.13 -12.35 26.68
C ARG A 228 4.56 -12.59 25.22
N VAL A 229 5.12 -13.74 24.94
CA VAL A 229 5.36 -14.14 23.55
C VAL A 229 3.99 -14.45 22.91
N PRO A 230 3.63 -13.76 21.81
CA PRO A 230 2.36 -14.02 21.12
C PRO A 230 2.39 -15.38 20.44
N GLN A 231 1.22 -15.91 20.10
CA GLN A 231 1.11 -17.08 19.28
C GLN A 231 1.34 -16.70 17.82
N PHE A 232 2.56 -16.97 17.33
CA PHE A 232 2.90 -16.71 15.95
C PHE A 232 2.34 -17.79 15.02
N THR A 233 1.89 -17.34 13.84
CA THR A 233 1.66 -18.20 12.68
C THR A 233 2.30 -17.55 11.46
N PHE A 234 2.74 -18.39 10.52
CA PHE A 234 3.57 -18.00 9.40
C PHE A 234 2.98 -18.54 8.10
N GLU A 235 2.98 -17.73 7.07
CA GLU A 235 2.72 -18.19 5.72
C GLU A 235 4.02 -18.78 5.16
N VAL A 236 4.07 -20.09 5.05
CA VAL A 236 5.23 -20.81 4.53
C VAL A 236 4.98 -21.15 3.07
N ILE A 237 5.95 -20.87 2.22
CA ILE A 237 5.93 -21.16 0.80
C ILE A 237 7.02 -22.18 0.52
N ARG A 238 6.61 -23.35 0.00
CA ARG A 238 7.50 -24.42 -0.43
C ARG A 238 7.10 -24.90 -1.81
N GLY A 239 7.91 -24.55 -2.81
CA GLY A 239 7.74 -25.04 -4.17
C GLY A 239 8.04 -26.52 -4.32
N ALA A 240 7.64 -27.11 -5.44
CA ALA A 240 8.07 -28.45 -5.81
C ALA A 240 9.58 -28.46 -6.02
N THR A 241 10.29 -29.39 -5.41
CA THR A 241 11.74 -29.53 -5.62
C THR A 241 12.01 -30.05 -7.02
N ASN A 242 12.84 -29.34 -7.78
CA ASN A 242 13.26 -29.69 -9.15
C ASN A 242 14.18 -30.92 -9.20
N GLU A 243 14.37 -31.61 -8.09
CA GLU A 243 15.35 -32.71 -7.95
C GLU A 243 14.85 -34.06 -8.46
N LEU A 244 13.55 -34.18 -8.72
CA LEU A 244 12.99 -35.42 -9.26
C LEU A 244 12.99 -35.39 -10.80
N PRO A 245 13.64 -36.36 -11.49
CA PRO A 245 13.60 -36.43 -12.95
C PRO A 245 12.15 -36.50 -13.46
N GLY A 246 11.81 -35.62 -14.40
CA GLY A 246 10.46 -35.54 -15.01
C GLY A 246 9.42 -34.72 -14.26
N VAL A 247 9.74 -34.13 -13.14
CA VAL A 247 8.87 -33.14 -12.49
C VAL A 247 8.99 -31.79 -13.22
N ALA A 248 7.86 -31.23 -13.66
CA ALA A 248 7.81 -29.88 -14.21
C ALA A 248 8.33 -28.88 -13.18
N LYS A 249 9.00 -27.83 -13.67
CA LYS A 249 9.40 -26.70 -12.81
C LYS A 249 8.17 -26.18 -12.08
N ASP A 250 8.33 -25.86 -10.81
CA ASP A 250 7.31 -25.15 -10.05
C ASP A 250 6.91 -23.84 -10.76
N MET A 251 5.64 -23.49 -10.67
CA MET A 251 5.10 -22.26 -11.27
C MET A 251 5.91 -21.03 -10.85
N THR A 252 6.28 -20.91 -9.57
CA THR A 252 7.09 -19.79 -9.06
C THR A 252 8.45 -19.68 -9.73
N GLN A 253 9.04 -20.84 -10.10
CA GLN A 253 10.32 -20.93 -10.83
C GLN A 253 10.18 -20.75 -12.35
N SER A 254 8.96 -20.85 -12.87
CA SER A 254 8.68 -20.81 -14.31
C SER A 254 8.26 -19.43 -14.79
N ILE A 255 7.73 -18.58 -13.89
CA ILE A 255 7.28 -17.22 -14.24
C ILE A 255 8.50 -16.33 -14.45
N GLN A 256 8.58 -15.74 -15.65
CA GLN A 256 9.64 -14.83 -16.05
C GLN A 256 9.22 -13.37 -16.17
N ALA A 257 7.91 -13.12 -16.25
CA ALA A 257 7.36 -11.78 -16.35
C ALA A 257 5.96 -11.71 -15.73
N VAL A 258 5.61 -10.55 -15.23
CA VAL A 258 4.28 -10.25 -14.64
C VAL A 258 3.72 -8.94 -15.18
N ALA A 259 2.40 -8.80 -15.13
CA ALA A 259 1.73 -7.51 -15.32
C ALA A 259 1.40 -6.91 -13.96
N ILE A 260 1.79 -5.65 -13.75
CA ILE A 260 1.52 -4.92 -12.52
C ILE A 260 0.19 -4.18 -12.69
N MET A 261 -0.80 -4.67 -11.96
CA MET A 261 -2.13 -4.11 -11.81
C MET A 261 -2.28 -3.57 -10.37
N PRO A 262 -3.11 -2.57 -10.12
CA PRO A 262 -4.02 -1.91 -11.04
C PRO A 262 -3.32 -0.88 -11.93
N GLY A 263 -3.86 -0.67 -13.14
CA GLY A 263 -3.45 0.44 -14.02
C GLY A 263 -4.15 1.75 -13.68
N SER A 264 -4.86 1.82 -12.58
CA SER A 264 -5.56 3.00 -12.05
C SER A 264 -5.31 3.14 -10.55
N GLY A 265 -5.56 4.34 -10.02
CA GLY A 265 -5.23 4.71 -8.65
C GLY A 265 -4.15 5.78 -8.62
N GLU A 266 -4.52 7.00 -8.21
CA GLU A 266 -3.72 8.22 -8.33
C GLU A 266 -2.29 8.08 -7.80
N PHE A 267 -2.13 7.35 -6.68
CA PHE A 267 -0.84 7.11 -6.02
C PHE A 267 -0.54 5.62 -5.83
N ALA A 268 -1.27 4.74 -6.51
CA ALA A 268 -1.08 3.29 -6.37
C ALA A 268 0.31 2.82 -6.82
N LEU A 269 0.92 3.53 -7.76
CA LEU A 269 2.27 3.25 -8.29
C LEU A 269 3.38 3.98 -7.53
N ALA A 270 3.06 4.88 -6.58
CA ALA A 270 4.05 5.62 -5.84
C ALA A 270 4.79 4.74 -4.82
N THR A 271 6.10 4.91 -4.74
CA THR A 271 6.93 4.35 -3.65
C THR A 271 6.94 5.27 -2.44
N THR A 272 6.70 6.56 -2.65
CA THR A 272 6.50 7.53 -1.58
C THR A 272 5.17 7.28 -0.85
N PRO A 273 5.16 7.07 0.49
CA PRO A 273 3.94 6.99 1.28
C PRO A 273 3.13 8.29 1.21
N VAL A 274 1.87 8.19 0.78
CA VAL A 274 0.95 9.32 0.60
C VAL A 274 -0.25 9.19 1.52
N HIS A 275 -0.66 10.31 2.14
CA HIS A 275 -1.84 10.40 2.98
C HIS A 275 -2.69 11.61 2.59
N TYR A 276 -4.01 11.50 2.73
CA TYR A 276 -4.92 12.64 2.69
C TYR A 276 -5.10 13.21 4.09
N ASP A 277 -5.01 14.54 4.23
CA ASP A 277 -5.21 15.24 5.50
C ASP A 277 -6.68 15.68 5.63
N HIS A 278 -7.41 15.03 6.54
CA HIS A 278 -8.80 15.33 6.85
C HIS A 278 -8.95 16.40 7.95
N GLY A 279 -7.87 17.08 8.32
CA GLY A 279 -7.86 18.08 9.39
C GLY A 279 -7.78 17.49 10.79
N LEU A 280 -7.56 18.35 11.80
CA LEU A 280 -7.42 17.98 13.22
C LEU A 280 -6.40 16.86 13.48
N GLY A 281 -5.41 16.72 12.63
CA GLY A 281 -4.38 15.67 12.73
C GLY A 281 -4.84 14.28 12.24
N LEU A 282 -6.02 14.17 11.65
CA LEU A 282 -6.53 12.93 11.07
C LEU A 282 -5.98 12.76 9.65
N LYS A 283 -5.04 11.85 9.48
CA LYS A 283 -4.51 11.46 8.17
C LYS A 283 -5.01 10.07 7.77
N LYS A 284 -5.50 9.94 6.53
CA LYS A 284 -5.91 8.69 5.93
C LYS A 284 -4.86 8.26 4.92
N SER A 285 -4.35 7.04 5.06
CA SER A 285 -3.40 6.48 4.08
C SER A 285 -4.09 6.26 2.73
N VAL A 286 -3.36 6.57 1.66
CA VAL A 286 -3.81 6.37 0.27
C VAL A 286 -3.15 5.12 -0.32
N ASN A 287 -1.84 4.96 -0.13
CA ASN A 287 -1.05 3.87 -0.72
C ASN A 287 -0.19 3.08 0.28
N VAL A 288 -0.55 3.11 1.57
CA VAL A 288 0.06 2.28 2.62
C VAL A 288 -1.06 1.49 3.28
N ASN A 289 -1.38 0.32 2.73
CA ASN A 289 -2.50 -0.51 3.17
C ASN A 289 -2.04 -1.87 3.72
N SER A 290 -0.74 -2.18 3.61
CA SER A 290 -0.14 -3.39 4.17
C SER A 290 0.52 -3.13 5.53
N PRO A 291 0.69 -4.15 6.37
CA PRO A 291 1.39 -4.00 7.66
C PRO A 291 2.89 -3.71 7.52
N SER A 292 3.41 -3.64 6.30
CA SER A 292 4.82 -3.30 6.05
C SER A 292 5.18 -1.87 6.40
N TYR A 293 4.18 -0.98 6.55
CA TYR A 293 4.34 0.47 6.67
C TYR A 293 5.09 1.14 5.51
N ARG A 294 5.30 0.40 4.41
CA ARG A 294 5.82 0.88 3.13
C ARG A 294 4.67 1.10 2.18
N SER A 295 4.95 1.77 1.07
CA SER A 295 3.96 1.88 0.01
C SER A 295 3.56 0.48 -0.51
N ASP A 296 2.34 0.36 -1.01
CA ASP A 296 1.85 -0.89 -1.58
C ASP A 296 2.69 -1.33 -2.78
N MET A 297 3.22 -0.36 -3.55
CA MET A 297 4.11 -0.63 -4.69
C MET A 297 5.43 -1.25 -4.25
N GLU A 298 6.14 -0.64 -3.27
CA GLU A 298 7.38 -1.22 -2.72
C GLU A 298 7.14 -2.62 -2.15
N THR A 299 6.05 -2.78 -1.40
CA THR A 299 5.68 -4.08 -0.80
C THR A 299 5.43 -5.12 -1.87
N SER A 300 4.69 -4.76 -2.93
CA SER A 300 4.38 -5.68 -4.03
C SER A 300 5.61 -6.11 -4.81
N ILE A 301 6.53 -5.19 -5.12
CA ILE A 301 7.78 -5.51 -5.82
C ILE A 301 8.66 -6.42 -4.95
N LYS A 302 8.77 -6.14 -3.66
CA LYS A 302 9.52 -6.98 -2.74
C LYS A 302 8.94 -8.40 -2.70
N MET A 303 7.63 -8.55 -2.52
CA MET A 303 6.95 -9.84 -2.52
C MET A 303 7.15 -10.58 -3.86
N MET A 304 7.02 -9.88 -4.98
CA MET A 304 7.26 -10.45 -6.31
C MET A 304 8.65 -11.06 -6.42
N ARG A 305 9.68 -10.34 -5.98
CA ARG A 305 11.08 -10.83 -6.02
C ARG A 305 11.30 -12.04 -5.12
N GLU A 306 10.67 -12.08 -3.96
CA GLU A 306 10.78 -13.19 -3.02
C GLU A 306 10.03 -14.44 -3.51
N GLU A 307 8.83 -14.26 -4.08
CA GLU A 307 7.98 -15.36 -4.52
C GLU A 307 8.31 -15.85 -5.94
N LEU A 308 8.82 -14.99 -6.81
CA LEU A 308 9.10 -15.28 -8.22
C LEU A 308 10.58 -15.00 -8.56
N PRO A 309 11.51 -15.86 -8.09
CA PRO A 309 12.94 -15.59 -8.16
C PRO A 309 13.49 -15.47 -9.59
N ASN A 310 12.79 -16.04 -10.58
CA ASN A 310 13.17 -15.98 -12.00
C ASN A 310 12.39 -14.91 -12.79
N CYS A 311 11.56 -14.10 -12.12
CA CYS A 311 10.86 -13.00 -12.74
C CYS A 311 11.84 -11.84 -13.00
N GLY A 312 12.15 -11.59 -14.27
CA GLY A 312 13.08 -10.56 -14.71
C GLY A 312 12.44 -9.42 -15.50
N ALA A 313 11.11 -9.42 -15.65
CA ALA A 313 10.40 -8.37 -16.38
C ALA A 313 9.03 -8.07 -15.78
N ALA A 314 8.63 -6.81 -15.88
CA ALA A 314 7.31 -6.36 -15.43
C ALA A 314 6.65 -5.45 -16.48
N SER A 315 5.37 -5.68 -16.75
CA SER A 315 4.54 -4.76 -17.55
C SER A 315 3.85 -3.77 -16.61
N LEU A 316 4.21 -2.49 -16.72
CA LEU A 316 3.64 -1.40 -15.93
C LEU A 316 2.45 -0.80 -16.67
N ILE A 317 1.25 -1.00 -16.14
CA ILE A 317 0.00 -0.54 -16.77
C ILE A 317 -0.39 0.82 -16.18
N VAL A 318 -0.64 1.81 -17.07
CA VAL A 318 -1.06 3.16 -16.70
C VAL A 318 -2.29 3.55 -17.50
N SER A 319 -3.39 3.88 -16.82
CA SER A 319 -4.68 4.10 -17.46
C SER A 319 -5.04 5.57 -17.59
N TRP A 320 -5.50 5.96 -18.78
CA TRP A 320 -6.30 7.15 -19.04
C TRP A 320 -7.73 6.72 -19.37
N PHE A 321 -8.67 7.66 -19.41
CA PHE A 321 -10.10 7.39 -19.51
C PHE A 321 -10.70 7.87 -20.83
N GLY A 322 -11.43 6.97 -21.50
CA GLY A 322 -12.24 7.26 -22.68
C GLY A 322 -13.69 7.50 -22.32
N ASP A 323 -14.36 8.40 -23.04
CA ASP A 323 -15.69 8.89 -22.72
C ASP A 323 -16.78 8.59 -23.76
N ASP A 324 -16.44 8.04 -24.92
CA ASP A 324 -17.40 7.74 -26.01
C ASP A 324 -16.94 6.53 -26.83
N LEU A 325 -17.86 5.66 -27.22
CA LEU A 325 -17.57 4.57 -28.17
C LEU A 325 -17.46 5.03 -29.62
N ARG A 326 -17.91 6.25 -29.94
CA ARG A 326 -17.79 6.84 -31.26
C ARG A 326 -16.47 7.56 -31.41
N CYS A 327 -15.58 7.03 -32.23
CA CYS A 327 -14.21 7.54 -32.35
C CYS A 327 -14.14 9.01 -32.78
N GLY A 328 -15.11 9.52 -33.55
CA GLY A 328 -15.13 10.91 -33.97
C GLY A 328 -15.37 11.93 -32.85
N THR A 329 -15.86 11.50 -31.69
CA THR A 329 -16.19 12.34 -30.53
C THR A 329 -15.48 11.89 -29.25
N CYS A 330 -14.84 10.73 -29.24
CA CYS A 330 -14.15 10.19 -28.08
C CYS A 330 -12.95 11.04 -27.67
N THR A 331 -12.87 11.40 -26.41
CA THR A 331 -11.65 11.99 -25.82
C THR A 331 -10.97 10.99 -24.89
N ILE A 332 -9.65 11.05 -24.83
CA ILE A 332 -8.83 10.20 -23.95
C ILE A 332 -8.12 11.12 -22.96
N ARG A 333 -8.57 11.12 -21.71
CA ARG A 333 -8.12 12.07 -20.67
C ARG A 333 -7.63 11.39 -19.41
N PRO A 334 -6.65 11.97 -18.72
CA PRO A 334 -6.40 11.64 -17.33
C PRO A 334 -7.53 12.20 -16.46
N LYS A 335 -7.94 11.46 -15.45
CA LYS A 335 -9.01 11.83 -14.52
C LYS A 335 -8.61 11.52 -13.08
N VAL A 336 -9.20 12.26 -12.14
CA VAL A 336 -9.01 12.07 -10.69
C VAL A 336 -10.17 11.28 -10.07
N GLU A 337 -9.88 10.59 -8.99
CA GLU A 337 -10.88 9.86 -8.22
C GLU A 337 -11.78 10.82 -7.42
N GLN A 338 -11.19 11.88 -6.88
CA GLN A 338 -11.88 12.91 -6.10
C GLN A 338 -11.15 14.25 -6.19
N LYS A 339 -11.81 15.36 -5.80
CA LYS A 339 -11.26 16.72 -5.85
C LYS A 339 -11.07 17.38 -4.48
N GLU A 340 -11.43 16.70 -3.41
CA GLU A 340 -11.48 17.29 -2.07
C GLU A 340 -10.12 17.30 -1.36
N PHE A 341 -9.31 16.26 -1.56
CA PHE A 341 -8.05 16.06 -0.85
C PHE A 341 -6.88 15.91 -1.80
N GLU A 342 -5.75 16.52 -1.44
CA GLU A 342 -4.47 16.33 -2.13
C GLU A 342 -3.52 15.50 -1.28
N GLY A 343 -2.57 14.81 -1.93
CA GLY A 343 -1.56 14.03 -1.24
C GLY A 343 -0.57 14.90 -0.45
N ASP A 344 -0.23 14.48 0.76
CA ASP A 344 0.62 15.27 1.67
C ASP A 344 2.10 15.32 1.24
N ARG A 345 2.57 14.35 0.45
CA ARG A 345 3.96 14.26 -0.03
C ARG A 345 4.11 14.27 -1.53
N LEU A 346 3.11 13.79 -2.25
CA LEU A 346 3.01 13.84 -3.69
C LEU A 346 1.69 14.51 -4.05
N GLN A 347 1.76 15.52 -4.91
CA GLN A 347 0.58 16.13 -5.51
C GLN A 347 0.22 15.38 -6.79
N TRP A 348 -1.07 15.31 -7.09
CA TRP A 348 -1.52 14.73 -8.34
C TRP A 348 -1.30 15.71 -9.49
N GLY A 349 -0.65 15.24 -10.53
CA GLY A 349 -0.44 15.99 -11.76
C GLY A 349 -0.19 15.03 -12.91
N VAL A 350 -0.86 15.25 -14.06
CA VAL A 350 -0.73 14.45 -15.28
C VAL A 350 -0.89 15.33 -16.51
N SER A 351 0.10 15.33 -17.38
CA SER A 351 0.04 16.03 -18.68
C SER A 351 -0.35 17.53 -18.55
N GLY A 352 0.17 18.20 -17.53
CA GLY A 352 -0.10 19.61 -17.26
C GLY A 352 -1.42 19.92 -16.55
N LEU A 353 -2.22 18.91 -16.23
CA LEU A 353 -3.39 19.04 -15.35
C LEU A 353 -2.97 18.86 -13.89
N ASP A 354 -3.57 19.66 -13.03
CA ASP A 354 -3.65 19.45 -11.59
C ASP A 354 -5.01 18.87 -11.19
N ARG A 355 -5.20 18.53 -9.92
CA ARG A 355 -6.44 17.94 -9.40
C ARG A 355 -7.67 18.83 -9.65
N ASP A 356 -7.53 20.15 -9.53
CA ASP A 356 -8.64 21.08 -9.66
C ASP A 356 -9.13 21.17 -11.11
N SER A 357 -8.20 21.18 -12.07
CA SER A 357 -8.47 21.25 -13.52
C SER A 357 -8.86 19.92 -14.15
N ALA A 358 -8.49 18.78 -13.53
CA ALA A 358 -8.83 17.47 -14.03
C ALA A 358 -10.34 17.17 -13.94
N LEU A 359 -10.84 16.29 -14.81
CA LEU A 359 -12.18 15.72 -14.67
C LEU A 359 -12.16 14.62 -13.62
N GLN A 360 -13.29 14.45 -12.92
CA GLN A 360 -13.50 13.33 -12.01
C GLN A 360 -14.00 12.12 -12.78
N ILE A 361 -13.65 10.92 -12.30
CA ILE A 361 -14.15 9.64 -12.80
C ILE A 361 -15.65 9.53 -12.50
N ALA A 362 -16.38 8.83 -13.35
CA ALA A 362 -17.77 8.49 -13.11
C ALA A 362 -17.95 7.71 -11.80
N GLU A 363 -19.07 7.97 -11.12
CA GLU A 363 -19.43 7.35 -9.85
C GLU A 363 -20.67 6.46 -9.99
N VAL A 364 -20.69 5.38 -9.22
CA VAL A 364 -21.88 4.55 -9.00
C VAL A 364 -22.16 4.49 -7.50
N ASP A 365 -23.38 4.86 -7.11
CA ASP A 365 -23.79 4.94 -5.70
C ASP A 365 -22.86 5.82 -4.84
N GLY A 366 -22.37 6.93 -5.39
CA GLY A 366 -21.48 7.88 -4.73
C GLY A 366 -20.08 7.33 -4.47
N ARG A 367 -19.65 6.33 -5.25
CA ARG A 367 -18.29 5.78 -5.21
C ARG A 367 -17.68 5.80 -6.60
N PRO A 368 -16.42 6.23 -6.74
CA PRO A 368 -15.71 6.14 -8.00
C PRO A 368 -15.66 4.68 -8.49
N ILE A 369 -15.90 4.49 -9.78
CA ILE A 369 -15.91 3.14 -10.41
C ILE A 369 -14.51 2.57 -10.65
N TYR A 370 -13.51 3.45 -10.71
CA TYR A 370 -12.08 3.13 -10.82
C TYR A 370 -11.30 4.01 -9.84
N GLY A 371 -10.04 3.72 -9.61
CA GLY A 371 -9.09 4.71 -9.10
C GLY A 371 -8.77 5.75 -10.17
N GLY A 372 -8.19 6.90 -9.82
CA GLY A 372 -7.76 7.93 -10.77
C GLY A 372 -6.60 7.47 -11.67
N THR A 373 -6.28 8.28 -12.68
CA THR A 373 -5.03 8.12 -13.43
C THR A 373 -3.86 8.25 -12.46
N PRO A 374 -2.89 7.31 -12.48
CA PRO A 374 -1.66 7.47 -11.71
C PRO A 374 -0.96 8.79 -12.04
N SER A 375 -0.55 9.54 -11.02
CA SER A 375 0.18 10.79 -11.23
C SER A 375 1.50 10.54 -11.97
N ASP A 376 1.97 11.50 -12.76
CA ASP A 376 3.23 11.38 -13.49
C ASP A 376 4.40 11.01 -12.54
N ASN A 377 4.45 11.63 -11.35
CA ASN A 377 5.45 11.31 -10.34
C ASN A 377 5.34 9.88 -9.81
N SER A 378 4.13 9.36 -9.59
CA SER A 378 3.93 7.95 -9.19
C SER A 378 4.47 6.98 -10.24
N VAL A 379 4.26 7.30 -11.52
CA VAL A 379 4.77 6.50 -12.64
C VAL A 379 6.29 6.53 -12.71
N LEU A 380 6.90 7.71 -12.53
CA LEU A 380 8.37 7.86 -12.49
C LEU A 380 8.98 7.04 -11.35
N GLU A 381 8.39 7.11 -10.15
CA GLU A 381 8.83 6.31 -9.00
C GLU A 381 8.71 4.81 -9.27
N ALA A 382 7.60 4.35 -9.87
CA ALA A 382 7.41 2.94 -10.20
C ALA A 382 8.45 2.41 -11.20
N ILE A 383 8.75 3.17 -12.27
CA ILE A 383 9.77 2.80 -13.24
C ILE A 383 11.14 2.72 -12.57
N ALA A 384 11.48 3.69 -11.72
CA ALA A 384 12.75 3.71 -11.00
C ALA A 384 12.88 2.50 -10.05
N GLU A 385 11.83 2.18 -9.30
CA GLU A 385 11.82 1.05 -8.37
C GLU A 385 11.94 -0.29 -9.11
N LEU A 386 11.20 -0.51 -10.20
CA LEU A 386 11.31 -1.72 -11.01
C LEU A 386 12.71 -1.90 -11.58
N LYS A 387 13.32 -0.83 -12.10
CA LYS A 387 14.70 -0.87 -12.61
C LYS A 387 15.69 -1.16 -11.49
N SER A 388 15.54 -0.55 -10.31
CA SER A 388 16.37 -0.81 -9.14
C SER A 388 16.26 -2.26 -8.66
N ALA A 389 15.08 -2.84 -8.84
CA ALA A 389 14.79 -4.25 -8.56
C ALA A 389 15.33 -5.22 -9.63
N GLY A 390 16.01 -4.71 -10.69
CA GLY A 390 16.57 -5.51 -11.78
C GLY A 390 15.55 -6.01 -12.80
N GLN A 391 14.34 -5.40 -12.85
CA GLN A 391 13.30 -5.77 -13.78
C GLN A 391 13.45 -5.03 -15.11
N ALA A 392 13.32 -5.75 -16.21
CA ALA A 392 13.04 -5.13 -17.51
C ALA A 392 11.62 -4.57 -17.51
N VAL A 393 11.45 -3.31 -17.91
CA VAL A 393 10.17 -2.62 -17.84
C VAL A 393 9.51 -2.54 -19.21
N MET A 394 8.31 -3.09 -19.33
CA MET A 394 7.40 -2.84 -20.44
C MET A 394 6.37 -1.80 -20.00
N PHE A 395 6.37 -0.63 -20.61
CA PHE A 395 5.34 0.38 -20.33
C PHE A 395 4.09 0.14 -21.17
N TYR A 396 2.92 0.13 -20.52
CA TYR A 396 1.68 -0.28 -21.13
C TYR A 396 0.56 0.74 -20.89
N PRO A 397 0.48 1.81 -21.74
CA PRO A 397 -0.65 2.73 -21.70
C PRO A 397 -1.97 1.99 -21.95
N PHE A 398 -2.95 2.27 -21.12
CA PHE A 398 -4.21 1.55 -21.13
C PHE A 398 -5.39 2.52 -21.15
N ILE A 399 -6.47 2.18 -21.85
CA ILE A 399 -7.69 2.97 -21.86
C ILE A 399 -8.77 2.22 -21.07
N LEU A 400 -9.29 2.88 -20.06
CA LEU A 400 -10.53 2.49 -19.39
C LEU A 400 -11.66 3.38 -19.88
N MET A 401 -12.83 2.79 -20.12
CA MET A 401 -14.02 3.56 -20.49
C MET A 401 -14.84 3.81 -19.23
N ASP A 402 -15.15 5.06 -18.93
CA ASP A 402 -15.82 5.45 -17.69
C ASP A 402 -17.21 6.07 -17.89
N GLN A 403 -17.89 5.66 -18.94
CA GLN A 403 -19.28 6.10 -19.20
C GLN A 403 -20.24 5.49 -18.17
N ASP A 404 -21.13 6.34 -17.65
CA ASP A 404 -22.21 5.91 -16.75
C ASP A 404 -23.29 5.10 -17.48
N THR A 405 -23.98 4.26 -16.75
CA THR A 405 -25.27 3.73 -17.19
C THR A 405 -26.30 4.85 -17.27
N GLY A 406 -27.01 4.96 -18.38
CA GLY A 406 -27.99 6.05 -18.56
C GLY A 406 -27.40 7.34 -19.13
N ASN A 407 -26.18 7.28 -19.68
CA ASN A 407 -25.62 8.36 -20.49
C ASN A 407 -26.51 8.69 -21.70
N THR A 408 -26.30 9.83 -22.34
CA THR A 408 -27.07 10.28 -23.50
C THR A 408 -26.31 10.09 -24.82
N LEU A 409 -25.32 9.20 -24.84
CA LEU A 409 -24.48 8.93 -26.00
C LEU A 409 -25.13 7.85 -26.86
N PRO A 410 -25.43 8.09 -28.15
CA PRO A 410 -25.98 7.05 -29.06
C PRO A 410 -25.03 5.86 -29.18
N ASP A 411 -25.57 4.63 -29.07
CA ASP A 411 -24.77 3.42 -29.21
C ASP A 411 -24.44 3.15 -30.70
N PRO A 412 -23.17 3.09 -31.08
CA PRO A 412 -22.80 2.82 -32.48
C PRO A 412 -23.23 1.43 -32.96
N TYR A 413 -23.48 0.49 -32.06
CA TYR A 413 -23.81 -0.91 -32.38
C TYR A 413 -25.30 -1.23 -32.39
N SER A 414 -26.16 -0.31 -31.95
CA SER A 414 -27.63 -0.49 -31.90
C SER A 414 -28.33 0.84 -32.13
N ASP A 415 -29.67 0.83 -32.12
CA ASP A 415 -30.50 2.04 -32.21
C ASP A 415 -30.76 2.67 -30.80
N ALA A 416 -30.07 2.18 -29.79
CA ALA A 416 -30.17 2.73 -28.45
C ALA A 416 -29.62 4.17 -28.38
N VAL A 417 -30.35 5.02 -27.67
CA VAL A 417 -29.94 6.41 -27.44
C VAL A 417 -28.92 6.56 -26.30
N THR A 418 -28.54 5.45 -25.67
CA THR A 418 -27.56 5.37 -24.60
C THR A 418 -26.55 4.27 -24.91
N GLN A 419 -25.27 4.53 -24.62
CA GLN A 419 -24.22 3.51 -24.66
C GLN A 419 -24.25 2.65 -23.40
N PRO A 420 -23.74 1.40 -23.45
CA PRO A 420 -23.56 0.60 -22.24
C PRO A 420 -22.68 1.33 -21.22
N GLY A 421 -22.94 1.13 -19.93
CA GLY A 421 -22.03 1.56 -18.88
C GLY A 421 -20.73 0.77 -18.93
N LEU A 422 -19.60 1.44 -18.72
CA LEU A 422 -18.25 0.86 -18.65
C LEU A 422 -17.93 -0.09 -19.81
N PRO A 423 -18.11 0.32 -21.07
CA PRO A 423 -17.89 -0.57 -22.19
C PRO A 423 -16.39 -0.89 -22.35
N TRP A 424 -16.09 -2.01 -22.98
CA TRP A 424 -14.71 -2.32 -23.33
C TRP A 424 -14.20 -1.40 -24.46
N ARG A 425 -12.97 -0.86 -24.30
CA ARG A 425 -12.30 0.04 -25.28
C ARG A 425 -12.22 -0.53 -26.70
N GLY A 426 -12.14 -1.86 -26.83
CA GLY A 426 -12.16 -2.55 -28.12
C GLY A 426 -13.44 -2.36 -28.93
N ARG A 427 -14.46 -1.72 -28.35
CA ARG A 427 -15.71 -1.32 -29.02
C ARG A 427 -15.69 0.12 -29.56
N ILE A 428 -14.62 0.88 -29.36
CA ILE A 428 -14.49 2.22 -29.99
C ILE A 428 -14.50 2.03 -31.52
N THR A 429 -15.44 2.71 -32.23
CA THR A 429 -15.66 2.55 -33.65
C THR A 429 -16.22 3.84 -34.27
N THR A 430 -16.63 3.83 -35.54
CA THR A 430 -17.35 4.93 -36.19
C THR A 430 -18.69 5.24 -35.50
N SER A 431 -19.25 6.42 -35.77
CA SER A 431 -20.55 6.86 -35.21
C SER A 431 -21.67 5.85 -35.39
N ILE A 432 -21.65 5.10 -36.51
CA ILE A 432 -22.45 3.88 -36.76
C ILE A 432 -21.46 2.78 -37.13
N ALA A 433 -21.44 1.70 -36.37
CA ALA A 433 -20.46 0.62 -36.50
C ALA A 433 -20.48 -0.03 -37.89
N PRO A 434 -19.34 -0.53 -38.39
CA PRO A 434 -19.28 -1.27 -39.66
C PRO A 434 -20.33 -2.39 -39.73
N GLY A 435 -20.96 -2.54 -40.90
CA GLY A 435 -22.02 -3.53 -41.16
C GLY A 435 -23.44 -3.07 -40.80
N ARG A 436 -23.60 -1.91 -40.13
CA ARG A 436 -24.94 -1.34 -39.90
C ARG A 436 -25.39 -0.39 -41.03
N PRO A 437 -26.70 -0.28 -41.28
CA PRO A 437 -27.24 0.72 -42.23
C PRO A 437 -26.83 2.15 -41.82
N GLY A 438 -26.33 2.91 -42.80
CA GLY A 438 -25.87 4.28 -42.56
C GLY A 438 -24.45 4.41 -42.03
N THR A 439 -23.70 3.31 -41.87
CA THR A 439 -22.29 3.35 -41.47
C THR A 439 -21.44 4.19 -42.43
N THR A 440 -20.46 4.90 -41.85
CA THR A 440 -19.45 5.62 -42.64
C THR A 440 -18.32 4.71 -43.14
N ASP A 441 -18.26 3.46 -42.66
CA ASP A 441 -17.20 2.49 -43.04
C ASP A 441 -17.06 2.39 -44.58
N GLY A 442 -15.82 2.35 -45.07
CA GLY A 442 -15.49 2.34 -46.49
C GLY A 442 -15.49 3.73 -47.14
N THR A 443 -15.67 4.82 -46.42
CA THR A 443 -15.76 6.20 -46.93
C THR A 443 -14.69 7.15 -46.35
N ALA A 444 -14.57 8.33 -46.97
CA ALA A 444 -13.73 9.39 -46.45
C ALA A 444 -14.25 9.92 -45.07
N ALA A 445 -15.54 9.80 -44.80
CA ALA A 445 -16.10 10.19 -43.48
C ALA A 445 -15.58 9.30 -42.37
N ALA A 446 -15.46 7.99 -42.57
CA ALA A 446 -14.82 7.10 -41.59
C ALA A 446 -13.36 7.49 -41.33
N THR A 447 -12.60 7.86 -42.37
CA THR A 447 -11.23 8.36 -42.19
C THR A 447 -11.21 9.63 -41.33
N ALA A 448 -12.18 10.55 -41.53
CA ALA A 448 -12.25 11.77 -40.71
C ALA A 448 -12.55 11.47 -39.23
N GLU A 449 -13.48 10.55 -38.94
CA GLU A 449 -13.80 10.10 -37.59
C GLU A 449 -12.56 9.49 -36.90
N VAL A 450 -11.84 8.61 -37.60
CA VAL A 450 -10.59 8.01 -37.06
C VAL A 450 -9.52 9.06 -36.86
N ASN A 451 -9.34 10.01 -37.79
CA ASN A 451 -8.39 11.11 -37.62
C ASN A 451 -8.70 11.96 -36.37
N ALA A 452 -9.98 12.22 -36.10
CA ALA A 452 -10.39 12.93 -34.90
C ALA A 452 -10.00 12.20 -33.60
N PHE A 453 -10.15 10.87 -33.56
CA PHE A 453 -9.74 10.05 -32.42
C PHE A 453 -8.23 10.12 -32.18
N PHE A 454 -7.43 9.96 -33.25
CA PHE A 454 -5.99 10.02 -33.11
C PHE A 454 -5.49 11.41 -32.80
N GLY A 455 -6.11 12.45 -33.33
CA GLY A 455 -5.68 13.84 -33.16
C GLY A 455 -4.45 14.18 -33.97
N SER A 456 -3.81 15.29 -33.62
CA SER A 456 -2.70 15.90 -34.36
C SER A 456 -1.43 16.10 -33.53
N ALA A 457 -1.43 15.76 -32.24
CA ALA A 457 -0.26 15.85 -31.38
C ALA A 457 0.94 15.09 -31.96
N GLN A 458 2.13 15.66 -31.87
CA GLN A 458 3.38 15.13 -32.39
C GLN A 458 4.44 15.00 -31.29
N ALA A 459 5.46 14.18 -31.49
CA ALA A 459 6.55 14.01 -30.54
C ALA A 459 7.28 15.35 -30.22
N SER A 460 7.35 16.27 -31.21
CA SER A 460 7.95 17.59 -31.06
C SER A 460 7.17 18.52 -30.11
N ASP A 461 5.91 18.20 -29.82
CA ASP A 461 5.07 18.99 -28.91
C ASP A 461 5.36 18.70 -27.43
N PHE A 462 6.21 17.71 -27.16
CA PHE A 462 6.60 17.30 -25.81
C PHE A 462 8.07 17.67 -25.55
N SER A 463 8.32 18.28 -24.40
CA SER A 463 9.66 18.58 -23.93
C SER A 463 9.84 18.15 -22.48
N LEU A 464 11.08 17.87 -22.08
CA LEU A 464 11.41 17.45 -20.73
C LEU A 464 12.14 18.61 -20.03
N ALA A 465 11.54 19.18 -19.00
CA ALA A 465 12.15 20.24 -18.23
C ALA A 465 11.71 20.17 -16.76
N ASN A 466 12.63 20.50 -15.85
CA ASN A 466 12.39 20.55 -14.40
C ASN A 466 11.85 19.23 -13.78
N GLY A 467 12.14 18.10 -14.40
CA GLY A 467 11.60 16.81 -13.94
C GLY A 467 10.15 16.54 -14.35
N GLU A 468 9.62 17.28 -15.31
CA GLU A 468 8.26 17.17 -15.81
C GLU A 468 8.20 17.05 -17.33
N VAL A 469 7.11 16.46 -17.82
CA VAL A 469 6.76 16.43 -19.25
C VAL A 469 5.91 17.66 -19.55
N ILE A 470 6.41 18.56 -20.39
CA ILE A 470 5.72 19.78 -20.81
C ILE A 470 5.14 19.55 -22.20
N TYR A 471 3.84 19.81 -22.36
CA TYR A 471 3.12 19.73 -23.61
C TYR A 471 2.77 21.15 -24.12
N ILE A 472 3.17 21.44 -25.36
CA ILE A 472 2.93 22.74 -26.02
C ILE A 472 2.19 22.58 -27.36
N GLY A 473 1.63 21.42 -27.63
CA GLY A 473 0.90 21.09 -28.86
C GLY A 473 -0.54 21.61 -28.89
N PRO A 474 -1.34 21.13 -29.84
CA PRO A 474 -2.74 21.47 -29.97
C PRO A 474 -3.55 21.21 -28.69
N ASP A 475 -4.53 22.05 -28.39
CA ASP A 475 -5.47 21.80 -27.27
C ASP A 475 -6.45 20.69 -27.64
N GLU A 476 -5.99 19.47 -27.45
CA GLU A 476 -6.76 18.25 -27.74
C GLU A 476 -6.51 17.18 -26.67
N TRP A 477 -7.48 16.33 -26.45
CA TRP A 477 -7.37 15.14 -25.62
C TRP A 477 -7.59 13.90 -26.51
N SER A 478 -6.56 13.58 -27.25
CA SER A 478 -6.55 12.56 -28.29
C SER A 478 -5.75 11.32 -27.88
N PHE A 479 -5.90 10.25 -28.64
CA PHE A 479 -5.12 9.03 -28.44
C PHE A 479 -3.62 9.29 -28.61
N ARG A 480 -3.21 10.10 -29.60
CA ARG A 480 -1.80 10.45 -29.82
C ARG A 480 -1.21 11.21 -28.63
N ARG A 481 -1.95 12.21 -28.10
CA ARG A 481 -1.50 12.94 -26.92
C ARG A 481 -1.28 12.01 -25.74
N CYS A 482 -2.19 11.05 -25.48
CA CYS A 482 -2.07 10.05 -24.44
C CYS A 482 -0.79 9.20 -24.60
N ILE A 483 -0.57 8.63 -25.78
CA ILE A 483 0.57 7.73 -26.04
C ILE A 483 1.90 8.48 -26.00
N LEU A 484 1.97 9.65 -26.62
CA LEU A 484 3.21 10.46 -26.69
C LEU A 484 3.57 11.07 -25.34
N HIS A 485 2.58 11.48 -24.53
CA HIS A 485 2.83 11.89 -23.15
C HIS A 485 3.49 10.76 -22.33
N ASN A 486 2.92 9.57 -22.38
CA ASN A 486 3.48 8.41 -21.67
C ASN A 486 4.87 8.01 -22.23
N ALA A 487 5.12 8.15 -23.53
CA ALA A 487 6.45 7.92 -24.09
C ALA A 487 7.46 8.95 -23.60
N ALA A 488 7.08 10.24 -23.55
CA ALA A 488 7.91 11.31 -23.00
C ALA A 488 8.19 11.09 -21.49
N LEU A 489 7.19 10.62 -20.73
CA LEU A 489 7.34 10.28 -19.32
C LEU A 489 8.32 9.10 -19.12
N CYS A 490 8.26 8.08 -19.98
CA CYS A 490 9.26 7.00 -20.00
C CYS A 490 10.67 7.52 -20.32
N ALA A 491 10.79 8.46 -21.27
CA ALA A 491 12.09 9.08 -21.57
C ALA A 491 12.62 9.87 -20.37
N LEU A 492 11.76 10.61 -19.67
CA LEU A 492 12.09 11.33 -18.43
C LEU A 492 12.59 10.38 -17.33
N ALA A 493 11.99 9.18 -17.21
CA ALA A 493 12.41 8.14 -16.27
C ALA A 493 13.74 7.45 -16.65
N GLY A 494 14.42 7.93 -17.69
CA GLY A 494 15.67 7.33 -18.20
C GLY A 494 15.45 6.09 -19.08
N GLY A 495 14.27 5.98 -19.72
CA GLY A 495 13.92 4.94 -20.69
C GLY A 495 13.27 3.70 -20.05
N VAL A 496 12.72 2.87 -20.92
CA VAL A 496 12.12 1.54 -20.61
C VAL A 496 12.59 0.53 -21.67
N ASP A 497 12.46 -0.77 -21.40
CA ASP A 497 12.91 -1.82 -22.32
C ASP A 497 11.93 -2.04 -23.48
N SER A 498 10.65 -1.84 -23.21
CA SER A 498 9.61 -1.95 -24.24
C SER A 498 8.42 -1.03 -23.95
N PHE A 499 7.70 -0.65 -25.01
CA PHE A 499 6.58 0.26 -24.95
C PHE A 499 5.43 -0.25 -25.84
N CYS A 500 4.21 -0.28 -25.28
CA CYS A 500 3.00 -0.66 -26.01
C CYS A 500 2.30 0.59 -26.53
N ILE A 501 2.08 0.71 -27.85
CA ILE A 501 1.43 1.88 -28.45
C ILE A 501 -0.10 1.80 -28.48
N GLY A 502 -0.68 0.72 -28.01
CA GLY A 502 -2.12 0.51 -27.96
C GLY A 502 -2.46 -0.94 -27.67
N SER A 503 -3.70 -1.17 -27.25
CA SER A 503 -4.15 -2.47 -26.77
C SER A 503 -5.59 -2.73 -27.16
N GLU A 504 -5.82 -3.85 -27.88
CA GLU A 504 -7.16 -4.40 -28.16
C GLU A 504 -8.12 -3.37 -28.80
N MET A 505 -7.66 -2.60 -29.77
CA MET A 505 -8.46 -1.56 -30.44
C MET A 505 -9.25 -2.13 -31.63
N ARG A 506 -9.78 -3.34 -31.48
CA ARG A 506 -10.43 -4.10 -32.55
C ARG A 506 -11.49 -3.32 -33.33
N GLY A 507 -12.39 -2.63 -32.63
CA GLY A 507 -13.44 -1.83 -33.24
C GLY A 507 -12.94 -0.70 -34.13
N LEU A 508 -11.71 -0.23 -33.84
CA LEU A 508 -11.03 0.85 -34.54
C LEU A 508 -10.19 0.33 -35.72
N THR A 509 -9.40 -0.74 -35.49
CA THR A 509 -8.47 -1.27 -36.50
C THR A 509 -9.17 -1.88 -37.71
N GLN A 510 -10.40 -2.34 -37.55
CA GLN A 510 -11.21 -2.88 -38.65
C GLN A 510 -11.87 -1.81 -39.55
N ILE A 511 -11.93 -0.52 -39.15
CA ILE A 511 -12.56 0.55 -39.90
C ILE A 511 -11.83 0.75 -41.23
N ARG A 512 -12.60 0.76 -42.33
CA ARG A 512 -12.09 1.06 -43.67
C ARG A 512 -12.38 2.51 -44.01
N GLY A 513 -11.40 3.18 -44.54
CA GLY A 513 -11.55 4.46 -45.21
C GLY A 513 -11.86 4.30 -46.69
N ALA A 514 -11.85 5.40 -47.45
CA ALA A 514 -11.96 5.37 -48.89
C ALA A 514 -10.87 4.49 -49.51
N ASN A 515 -11.20 3.85 -50.63
CA ASN A 515 -10.30 2.96 -51.38
C ASN A 515 -9.76 1.76 -50.54
N HIS A 516 -10.57 1.25 -49.63
CA HIS A 516 -10.23 0.13 -48.74
C HIS A 516 -8.97 0.38 -47.87
N SER A 517 -8.63 1.64 -47.60
CA SER A 517 -7.57 1.97 -46.64
C SER A 517 -7.97 1.63 -45.20
N PHE A 518 -6.99 1.41 -44.34
CA PHE A 518 -7.19 1.22 -42.89
C PHE A 518 -6.57 2.41 -42.14
N PRO A 519 -7.34 3.49 -41.92
CA PRO A 519 -6.79 4.73 -41.38
C PRO A 519 -6.19 4.57 -39.97
N ALA A 520 -6.81 3.77 -39.09
CA ALA A 520 -6.29 3.51 -37.77
C ALA A 520 -4.93 2.81 -37.81
N VAL A 521 -4.75 1.84 -38.71
CA VAL A 521 -3.44 1.15 -38.88
C VAL A 521 -2.37 2.14 -39.33
N ALA A 522 -2.70 3.03 -40.29
CA ALA A 522 -1.77 4.06 -40.75
C ALA A 522 -1.34 5.00 -39.61
N HIS A 523 -2.28 5.42 -38.77
CA HIS A 523 -1.98 6.21 -37.58
C HIS A 523 -1.11 5.46 -36.57
N MET A 524 -1.36 4.17 -36.30
CA MET A 524 -0.55 3.35 -35.39
C MET A 524 0.90 3.23 -35.90
N VAL A 525 1.11 3.05 -37.22
CA VAL A 525 2.44 2.99 -37.81
C VAL A 525 3.18 4.33 -37.65
N SER A 526 2.49 5.45 -37.92
CA SER A 526 3.06 6.79 -37.69
C SER A 526 3.39 7.03 -36.22
N LEU A 527 2.48 6.68 -35.33
CA LEU A 527 2.64 6.83 -33.88
C LEU A 527 3.83 6.01 -33.36
N ALA A 528 4.02 4.79 -33.87
CA ALA A 528 5.17 3.96 -33.51
C ALA A 528 6.50 4.63 -33.90
N ALA A 529 6.55 5.31 -35.05
CA ALA A 529 7.75 6.05 -35.47
C ALA A 529 8.04 7.24 -34.54
N GLU A 530 7.02 7.95 -34.08
CA GLU A 530 7.17 9.08 -33.16
C GLU A 530 7.54 8.62 -31.73
N VAL A 531 6.96 7.54 -31.23
CA VAL A 531 7.39 6.91 -29.98
C VAL A 531 8.86 6.47 -30.09
N ARG A 532 9.27 5.94 -31.24
CA ARG A 532 10.67 5.60 -31.53
C ARG A 532 11.59 6.82 -31.46
N ALA A 533 11.13 7.98 -31.93
CA ALA A 533 11.90 9.21 -31.88
C ALA A 533 12.11 9.70 -30.43
N LEU A 534 11.14 9.51 -29.55
CA LEU A 534 11.23 9.86 -28.13
C LEU A 534 12.06 8.88 -27.31
N LEU A 535 11.93 7.58 -27.56
CA LEU A 535 12.51 6.53 -26.72
C LEU A 535 13.83 5.95 -27.24
N GLY A 536 14.19 6.22 -28.50
CA GLY A 536 15.42 5.72 -29.12
C GLY A 536 15.27 4.35 -29.79
N SER A 537 16.34 3.89 -30.45
CA SER A 537 16.37 2.68 -31.31
C SER A 537 16.23 1.38 -30.51
N GLU A 538 16.74 1.35 -29.30
CA GLU A 538 16.88 0.13 -28.49
C GLU A 538 15.56 -0.34 -27.87
N VAL A 539 14.60 0.58 -27.66
CA VAL A 539 13.31 0.25 -27.05
C VAL A 539 12.46 -0.58 -28.00
N LYS A 540 11.93 -1.70 -27.53
CA LYS A 540 11.00 -2.53 -28.31
C LYS A 540 9.63 -1.88 -28.31
N ILE A 541 9.08 -1.60 -29.48
CA ILE A 541 7.74 -1.01 -29.64
C ILE A 541 6.80 -2.08 -30.18
N GLY A 542 5.64 -2.25 -29.52
CA GLY A 542 4.66 -3.25 -29.89
C GLY A 542 3.22 -2.74 -29.77
N TYR A 543 2.30 -3.52 -30.28
CA TYR A 543 0.85 -3.37 -30.12
C TYR A 543 0.30 -4.66 -29.49
N ALA A 544 -0.51 -4.55 -28.46
CA ALA A 544 -1.14 -5.69 -27.80
C ALA A 544 -2.52 -5.96 -28.46
N ALA A 545 -2.49 -6.79 -29.50
CA ALA A 545 -3.69 -7.12 -30.26
C ALA A 545 -4.68 -7.98 -29.46
N ASP A 546 -5.98 -7.74 -29.63
CA ASP A 546 -7.01 -8.72 -29.27
C ASP A 546 -6.79 -10.02 -30.07
N TRP A 547 -7.08 -11.16 -29.47
CA TRP A 547 -6.88 -12.45 -30.13
C TRP A 547 -7.62 -12.58 -31.47
N THR A 548 -8.72 -11.85 -31.67
CA THR A 548 -9.45 -11.83 -32.93
C THR A 548 -8.77 -10.98 -34.01
N GLU A 549 -7.88 -10.06 -33.64
CA GLU A 549 -7.13 -9.23 -34.61
C GLU A 549 -6.02 -10.01 -35.31
N TYR A 550 -5.56 -11.15 -34.77
CA TYR A 550 -4.52 -11.98 -35.40
C TYR A 550 -4.94 -12.69 -36.68
N PHE A 551 -6.24 -12.96 -36.85
CA PHE A 551 -6.75 -13.72 -37.99
C PHE A 551 -7.26 -12.84 -39.11
N GLY A 552 -7.14 -11.53 -38.96
CA GLY A 552 -7.69 -10.57 -39.92
C GLY A 552 -9.21 -10.43 -39.84
N TYR A 553 -9.75 -9.55 -40.67
CA TYR A 553 -11.18 -9.25 -40.74
C TYR A 553 -11.74 -9.68 -42.09
#